data_a5f6e70e56fc01ab8751d8aa3c9054f7
#
_entry.id   a5f6e70e56fc01ab8751d8aa3c9054f7
#
_cell.length_a   1.000
_cell.length_b   1.000
_cell.length_c   1.000
_cell.angle_alpha   90.00
_cell.angle_beta   90.00
_cell.angle_gamma   90.00
#
_symmetry.space_group_name_H-M   'P 1'
#
loop_
_entity.id
_entity.type
_entity.pdbx_description
1 polymer ?
#
loop_
_entity_poly.entity_id
_entity_poly.type
_entity_poly.pdbx_seq_one_letter_code
_entity_poly.pdbx_strand_id
1 'polypeptide(L)'
;MEASPRVEFFFSPGSRYSYLAASQMALLEAETGCSVDWRPVNGGDIRKLRRRDPFEGEPVSGQYDWSYRERDARLWADYYGIGFREPPSHHFDFWLLARAATAAKRLGRAADYGWRICAAVYGTDAWPIDETVCIALAEGIGLAAHLFWATLQEPETERVLAAAAEEAFRRGAFGVPTFFVGEQMFWGNDRLTILKHVLKKWPSR
;
A
#
# COMPACT_ATOMS: atom_id res chain seq x y z
N MET A 1 23.57 -16.93 -10.91
CA MET A 1 23.13 -15.68 -10.28
C MET A 1 22.04 -16.05 -9.28
N GLU A 2 22.29 -15.83 -8.03
CA GLU A 2 21.34 -16.11 -6.94
C GLU A 2 20.13 -15.19 -7.09
N ALA A 3 18.92 -15.73 -6.93
CA ALA A 3 17.70 -14.95 -7.00
C ALA A 3 17.63 -14.02 -5.77
N SER A 4 17.62 -12.72 -6.00
CA SER A 4 17.42 -11.73 -4.94
C SER A 4 16.11 -12.03 -4.20
N PRO A 5 16.07 -11.84 -2.86
CA PRO A 5 14.83 -12.05 -2.11
C PRO A 5 13.72 -11.13 -2.64
N ARG A 6 12.52 -11.69 -2.80
CA ARG A 6 11.34 -10.94 -3.24
C ARG A 6 10.47 -10.60 -2.04
N VAL A 7 10.16 -9.35 -1.90
CA VAL A 7 9.22 -8.82 -0.90
C VAL A 7 7.88 -8.55 -1.59
N GLU A 8 6.83 -9.17 -1.16
CA GLU A 8 5.47 -8.88 -1.62
C GLU A 8 4.86 -7.83 -0.69
N PHE A 9 4.58 -6.65 -1.21
CA PHE A 9 4.06 -5.50 -0.48
C PHE A 9 2.57 -5.31 -0.75
N PHE A 10 1.72 -5.80 0.13
CA PHE A 10 0.27 -5.60 0.10
C PHE A 10 -0.07 -4.26 0.74
N PHE A 11 -0.58 -3.33 -0.03
CA PHE A 11 -0.86 -1.96 0.39
C PHE A 11 -2.21 -1.46 -0.10
N SER A 12 -2.81 -0.53 0.65
CA SER A 12 -3.99 0.23 0.22
C SER A 12 -3.60 1.70 0.10
N PRO A 13 -3.81 2.34 -1.07
CA PRO A 13 -3.46 3.76 -1.23
C PRO A 13 -4.15 4.68 -0.23
N GLY A 14 -5.35 4.33 0.23
CA GLY A 14 -6.09 5.06 1.26
C GLY A 14 -5.65 4.75 2.70
N SER A 15 -4.53 4.05 2.91
CA SER A 15 -3.97 3.78 4.24
C SER A 15 -2.75 4.65 4.53
N ARG A 16 -2.81 5.45 5.59
CA ARG A 16 -1.68 6.29 6.03
C ARG A 16 -0.41 5.48 6.29
N TYR A 17 -0.54 4.31 6.89
CA TYR A 17 0.61 3.43 7.15
C TYR A 17 1.13 2.75 5.89
N SER A 18 0.27 2.54 4.87
CA SER A 18 0.75 2.11 3.54
C SER A 18 1.52 3.22 2.83
N TYR A 19 1.11 4.49 2.95
CA TYR A 19 1.86 5.63 2.44
C TYR A 19 3.25 5.73 3.09
N LEU A 20 3.30 5.66 4.41
CA LEU A 20 4.57 5.68 5.16
C LEU A 20 5.50 4.54 4.71
N ALA A 21 4.96 3.33 4.59
CA ALA A 21 5.71 2.18 4.11
C ALA A 21 6.18 2.35 2.67
N ALA A 22 5.28 2.82 1.77
CA ALA A 22 5.57 3.03 0.36
C ALA A 22 6.78 3.96 0.13
N SER A 23 6.94 4.98 0.98
CA SER A 23 8.08 5.91 0.92
C SER A 23 9.43 5.24 1.16
N GLN A 24 9.44 4.07 1.81
CA GLN A 24 10.66 3.35 2.20
C GLN A 24 11.03 2.22 1.24
N MET A 25 10.20 1.90 0.23
CA MET A 25 10.42 0.72 -0.61
C MET A 25 11.69 0.83 -1.45
N ALA A 26 11.94 1.97 -2.08
CA ALA A 26 13.16 2.18 -2.86
C ALA A 26 14.44 2.10 -1.99
N LEU A 27 14.38 2.63 -0.77
CA LEU A 27 15.48 2.52 0.19
C LEU A 27 15.69 1.08 0.65
N LEU A 28 14.60 0.33 0.87
CA LEU A 28 14.67 -1.09 1.22
C LEU A 28 15.38 -1.90 0.12
N GLU A 29 15.00 -1.69 -1.14
CA GLU A 29 15.64 -2.33 -2.29
C GLU A 29 17.13 -1.97 -2.39
N ALA A 30 17.46 -0.69 -2.26
CA ALA A 30 18.84 -0.22 -2.32
C ALA A 30 19.74 -0.78 -1.21
N GLU A 31 19.21 -0.93 0.02
CA GLU A 31 19.98 -1.38 1.17
C GLU A 31 20.09 -2.90 1.31
N THR A 32 19.17 -3.66 0.69
CA THR A 32 19.08 -5.12 0.91
C THR A 32 19.25 -5.93 -0.38
N GLY A 33 19.20 -5.29 -1.55
CA GLY A 33 19.22 -5.96 -2.84
C GLY A 33 17.97 -6.79 -3.13
N CYS A 34 16.89 -6.64 -2.35
CA CYS A 34 15.62 -7.29 -2.62
C CYS A 34 14.90 -6.65 -3.82
N SER A 35 13.91 -7.32 -4.35
CA SER A 35 12.91 -6.75 -5.26
C SER A 35 11.57 -6.61 -4.54
N VAL A 36 10.83 -5.52 -4.76
CA VAL A 36 9.52 -5.30 -4.16
C VAL A 36 8.42 -5.51 -5.20
N ASP A 37 7.56 -6.49 -4.99
CA ASP A 37 6.32 -6.69 -5.74
C ASP A 37 5.18 -5.92 -5.07
N TRP A 38 4.82 -4.81 -5.67
CA TRP A 38 3.73 -3.96 -5.19
C TRP A 38 2.38 -4.60 -5.51
N ARG A 39 1.59 -4.90 -4.46
CA ARG A 39 0.30 -5.58 -4.54
C ARG A 39 -0.80 -4.71 -3.95
N PRO A 40 -1.49 -3.91 -4.79
CA PRO A 40 -2.61 -3.10 -4.32
C PRO A 40 -3.75 -3.99 -3.82
N VAL A 41 -4.35 -3.57 -2.72
CA VAL A 41 -5.56 -4.19 -2.15
C VAL A 41 -6.49 -3.10 -1.62
N ASN A 42 -7.78 -3.37 -1.58
CA ASN A 42 -8.67 -2.60 -0.74
C ASN A 42 -8.62 -3.18 0.69
N GLY A 43 -8.10 -2.42 1.64
CA GLY A 43 -7.97 -2.87 3.03
C GLY A 43 -9.31 -3.25 3.68
N GLY A 44 -10.42 -2.67 3.20
CA GLY A 44 -11.76 -3.03 3.63
C GLY A 44 -12.16 -4.46 3.26
N ASP A 45 -11.65 -5.01 2.15
CA ASP A 45 -12.00 -6.36 1.73
C ASP A 45 -11.32 -7.43 2.57
N ILE A 46 -10.06 -7.22 2.98
CA ILE A 46 -9.38 -8.10 3.93
C ILE A 46 -10.18 -8.20 5.23
N ARG A 47 -10.74 -7.07 5.72
CA ARG A 47 -11.59 -7.06 6.93
C ARG A 47 -12.90 -7.82 6.72
N LYS A 48 -13.57 -7.64 5.57
CA LYS A 48 -14.80 -8.37 5.23
C LYS A 48 -14.57 -9.88 5.17
N LEU A 49 -13.46 -10.33 4.58
CA LEU A 49 -13.11 -11.75 4.49
C LEU A 49 -12.90 -12.39 5.87
N ARG A 50 -12.42 -11.65 6.85
CA ARG A 50 -12.25 -12.14 8.22
C ARG A 50 -13.56 -12.39 8.96
N ARG A 51 -14.67 -11.87 8.50
CA ARG A 51 -16.00 -11.91 9.18
C ARG A 51 -15.99 -11.32 10.60
N ARG A 52 -14.85 -10.86 11.10
CA ARG A 52 -14.65 -10.30 12.43
C ARG A 52 -13.52 -9.27 12.32
N ASP A 53 -13.82 -8.02 12.65
CA ASP A 53 -12.77 -6.99 12.72
C ASP A 53 -11.84 -7.35 13.91
N PRO A 54 -10.54 -7.55 13.70
CA PRO A 54 -9.61 -7.80 14.80
C PRO A 54 -9.50 -6.61 15.75
N PHE A 55 -10.03 -5.46 15.34
CA PHE A 55 -10.08 -4.22 16.10
C PHE A 55 -11.50 -3.88 16.58
N GLU A 56 -12.46 -4.81 16.45
CA GLU A 56 -13.79 -4.67 17.06
C GLU A 56 -13.69 -4.74 18.58
N GLY A 57 -14.26 -3.76 19.21
CA GLY A 57 -14.33 -3.61 20.65
C GLY A 57 -13.89 -2.23 21.08
N GLU A 58 -14.27 -1.84 22.27
CA GLU A 58 -13.74 -0.64 22.91
C GLU A 58 -12.22 -0.82 23.08
N PRO A 59 -11.39 0.08 22.54
CA PRO A 59 -9.96 -0.04 22.73
C PRO A 59 -9.64 0.12 24.21
N VAL A 60 -9.03 -0.91 24.79
CA VAL A 60 -8.55 -0.91 26.16
C VAL A 60 -7.48 0.15 26.38
N SER A 61 -6.89 0.65 25.30
CA SER A 61 -5.95 1.77 25.29
C SER A 61 -6.27 2.70 24.12
N GLY A 62 -6.00 3.99 24.26
CA GLY A 62 -6.22 5.00 23.21
C GLY A 62 -5.42 4.79 21.91
N GLN A 63 -4.69 3.69 21.76
CA GLN A 63 -3.88 3.39 20.54
C GLN A 63 -4.71 3.23 19.28
N TYR A 64 -6.03 2.97 19.39
CA TYR A 64 -6.95 2.90 18.26
C TYR A 64 -7.73 4.19 18.05
N ASP A 65 -7.57 5.18 18.93
CA ASP A 65 -8.10 6.51 18.76
C ASP A 65 -7.57 7.12 17.45
N TRP A 66 -8.47 7.75 16.71
CA TRP A 66 -8.12 8.38 15.43
C TRP A 66 -7.06 9.47 15.62
N SER A 67 -7.18 10.26 16.67
CA SER A 67 -6.23 11.33 17.00
C SER A 67 -4.84 10.78 17.36
N TYR A 68 -4.77 9.63 18.03
CA TYR A 68 -3.51 8.95 18.29
C TYR A 68 -2.85 8.52 16.98
N ARG A 69 -3.61 7.85 16.10
CA ARG A 69 -3.10 7.36 14.80
C ARG A 69 -2.61 8.47 13.90
N GLU A 70 -3.25 9.64 13.95
CA GLU A 70 -2.79 10.81 13.20
C GLU A 70 -1.45 11.32 13.75
N ARG A 71 -1.32 11.46 15.07
CA ARG A 71 -0.07 11.87 15.72
C ARG A 71 1.06 10.88 15.46
N ASP A 72 0.78 9.59 15.58
CA ASP A 72 1.73 8.51 15.29
C ASP A 72 2.20 8.57 13.83
N ALA A 73 1.29 8.72 12.88
CA ALA A 73 1.66 8.85 11.47
C ALA A 73 2.52 10.10 11.17
N ARG A 74 2.26 11.23 11.85
CA ARG A 74 3.12 12.44 11.75
C ARG A 74 4.52 12.19 12.27
N LEU A 75 4.68 11.48 13.39
CA LEU A 75 5.99 11.10 13.94
C LEU A 75 6.75 10.18 12.99
N TRP A 76 6.06 9.18 12.39
CA TRP A 76 6.68 8.32 11.39
C TRP A 76 7.08 9.07 10.12
N ALA A 77 6.25 10.01 9.66
CA ALA A 77 6.57 10.82 8.49
C ALA A 77 7.79 11.71 8.75
N ASP A 78 7.86 12.35 9.92
CA ASP A 78 9.03 13.13 10.35
C ASP A 78 10.29 12.25 10.40
N TYR A 79 10.20 11.07 11.00
CA TYR A 79 11.31 10.11 11.04
C TYR A 79 11.78 9.65 9.66
N TYR A 80 10.84 9.51 8.69
CA TYR A 80 11.17 9.16 7.30
C TYR A 80 11.56 10.36 6.42
N GLY A 81 11.48 11.58 6.94
CA GLY A 81 11.78 12.82 6.22
C GLY A 81 10.80 13.12 5.08
N ILE A 82 9.52 12.75 5.22
CA ILE A 82 8.47 12.97 4.22
C ILE A 82 7.33 13.84 4.76
N GLY A 83 6.64 14.56 3.86
CA GLY A 83 5.43 15.29 4.22
C GLY A 83 4.31 14.35 4.63
N PHE A 84 3.46 14.77 5.56
CA PHE A 84 2.24 14.04 5.93
C PHE A 84 1.10 15.01 6.21
N ARG A 85 -0.02 14.77 5.56
CA ARG A 85 -1.28 15.48 5.78
C ARG A 85 -2.42 14.49 5.84
N GLU A 86 -3.25 14.60 6.89
CA GLU A 86 -4.46 13.79 6.99
C GLU A 86 -5.52 14.37 6.04
N PRO A 87 -6.03 13.59 5.07
CA PRO A 87 -7.06 14.08 4.18
C PRO A 87 -8.35 14.35 4.96
N PRO A 88 -9.10 15.42 4.60
CA PRO A 88 -10.44 15.62 5.15
C PRO A 88 -11.35 14.42 4.86
N SER A 89 -12.34 14.18 5.71
CA SER A 89 -13.29 13.10 5.54
C SER A 89 -13.95 13.14 4.16
N HIS A 90 -14.12 11.98 3.53
CA HIS A 90 -14.82 11.81 2.24
C HIS A 90 -14.17 12.47 1.00
N HIS A 91 -12.87 12.74 1.01
CA HIS A 91 -12.18 13.35 -0.13
C HIS A 91 -11.56 12.35 -1.11
N PHE A 92 -11.80 11.06 -0.93
CA PHE A 92 -11.44 10.01 -1.89
C PHE A 92 -12.28 8.74 -1.67
N ASP A 93 -12.39 7.94 -2.73
CA ASP A 93 -13.00 6.61 -2.70
C ASP A 93 -11.90 5.53 -2.62
N PHE A 94 -11.90 4.74 -1.55
CA PHE A 94 -10.96 3.62 -1.35
C PHE A 94 -10.98 2.61 -2.50
N TRP A 95 -12.15 2.37 -3.10
CA TRP A 95 -12.31 1.49 -4.25
C TRP A 95 -11.64 2.04 -5.49
N LEU A 96 -11.90 3.30 -5.80
CA LEU A 96 -11.28 3.98 -6.95
C LEU A 96 -9.75 3.92 -6.82
N LEU A 97 -9.20 4.28 -5.66
CA LEU A 97 -7.75 4.28 -5.44
C LEU A 97 -7.14 2.88 -5.62
N ALA A 98 -7.77 1.85 -5.06
CA ALA A 98 -7.28 0.48 -5.16
C ALA A 98 -7.36 -0.06 -6.59
N ARG A 99 -8.45 0.23 -7.32
CA ARG A 99 -8.61 -0.12 -8.74
C ARG A 99 -7.59 0.60 -9.61
N ALA A 100 -7.37 1.89 -9.38
CA ALA A 100 -6.39 2.68 -10.12
C ALA A 100 -4.96 2.12 -9.95
N ALA A 101 -4.57 1.80 -8.71
CA ALA A 101 -3.28 1.15 -8.45
C ALA A 101 -3.18 -0.24 -9.09
N THR A 102 -4.28 -1.01 -9.13
CA THR A 102 -4.33 -2.32 -9.79
C THR A 102 -4.25 -2.20 -11.30
N ALA A 103 -4.91 -1.21 -11.91
CA ALA A 103 -4.79 -0.93 -13.35
C ALA A 103 -3.35 -0.61 -13.73
N ALA A 104 -2.68 0.25 -12.96
CA ALA A 104 -1.27 0.57 -13.18
C ALA A 104 -0.36 -0.67 -13.00
N LYS A 105 -0.67 -1.55 -12.05
CA LYS A 105 0.05 -2.85 -11.89
C LYS A 105 -0.13 -3.71 -13.13
N ARG A 106 -1.31 -3.84 -13.68
CA ARG A 106 -1.58 -4.59 -14.91
C ARG A 106 -0.85 -4.03 -16.13
N LEU A 107 -0.60 -2.72 -16.11
CA LEU A 107 0.19 -2.01 -17.12
C LEU A 107 1.71 -1.99 -16.82
N GLY A 108 2.19 -2.75 -15.84
CA GLY A 108 3.60 -2.87 -15.49
C GLY A 108 4.20 -1.69 -14.73
N ARG A 109 3.37 -0.80 -14.14
CA ARG A 109 3.81 0.42 -13.44
C ARG A 109 3.35 0.45 -11.98
N ALA A 110 3.39 -0.70 -11.31
CA ALA A 110 2.89 -0.84 -9.94
C ALA A 110 3.60 0.04 -8.92
N ALA A 111 4.94 0.07 -8.94
CA ALA A 111 5.74 0.84 -7.99
C ALA A 111 5.59 2.35 -8.19
N ASP A 112 5.77 2.81 -9.44
CA ASP A 112 5.70 4.24 -9.77
C ASP A 112 4.33 4.82 -9.43
N TYR A 113 3.27 4.12 -9.84
CA TYR A 113 1.90 4.56 -9.57
C TYR A 113 1.53 4.41 -8.10
N GLY A 114 1.90 3.27 -7.51
CA GLY A 114 1.60 2.97 -6.10
C GLY A 114 2.15 4.03 -5.15
N TRP A 115 3.40 4.45 -5.36
CA TRP A 115 3.97 5.55 -4.61
C TRP A 115 3.22 6.87 -4.85
N ARG A 116 2.99 7.25 -6.12
CA ARG A 116 2.36 8.54 -6.45
C ARG A 116 0.94 8.66 -5.92
N ILE A 117 0.13 7.61 -6.00
CA ILE A 117 -1.24 7.68 -5.51
C ILE A 117 -1.30 7.72 -3.97
N CYS A 118 -0.43 7.01 -3.27
CA CYS A 118 -0.29 7.16 -1.82
C CYS A 118 0.15 8.58 -1.44
N ALA A 119 1.12 9.15 -2.18
CA ALA A 119 1.60 10.50 -1.95
C ALA A 119 0.53 11.57 -2.28
N ALA A 120 -0.30 11.36 -3.29
CA ALA A 120 -1.42 12.25 -3.59
C ALA A 120 -2.44 12.29 -2.43
N VAL A 121 -2.66 11.15 -1.75
CA VAL A 121 -3.60 11.08 -0.62
C VAL A 121 -3.04 11.75 0.63
N TYR A 122 -1.77 11.48 0.99
CA TYR A 122 -1.21 11.84 2.31
C TYR A 122 -0.01 12.81 2.26
N GLY A 123 0.61 13.00 1.11
CA GLY A 123 1.82 13.82 0.97
C GLY A 123 1.59 15.19 0.36
N THR A 124 0.39 15.44 -0.17
CA THR A 124 0.05 16.70 -0.86
C THR A 124 -1.33 17.21 -0.45
N ASP A 125 -1.74 18.36 -1.00
CA ASP A 125 -3.10 18.93 -0.84
C ASP A 125 -3.95 18.69 -2.09
N ALA A 126 -3.69 17.62 -2.86
CA ALA A 126 -4.33 17.37 -4.15
C ALA A 126 -5.80 16.86 -4.05
N TRP A 127 -6.44 17.05 -2.91
CA TRP A 127 -7.83 16.62 -2.69
C TRP A 127 -8.84 17.51 -3.42
N PRO A 128 -9.98 16.95 -3.86
CA PRO A 128 -10.36 15.54 -3.78
C PRO A 128 -9.58 14.66 -4.77
N ILE A 129 -9.34 13.40 -4.42
CA ILE A 129 -8.72 12.43 -5.33
C ILE A 129 -9.85 11.70 -6.08
N ASP A 130 -10.14 12.18 -7.26
CA ASP A 130 -11.14 11.64 -8.20
C ASP A 130 -10.49 10.92 -9.39
N GLU A 131 -11.30 10.54 -10.35
CA GLU A 131 -10.88 9.88 -11.58
C GLU A 131 -9.90 10.73 -12.40
N THR A 132 -10.11 12.04 -12.44
CA THR A 132 -9.26 12.98 -13.17
C THR A 132 -7.85 13.00 -12.58
N VAL A 133 -7.76 13.08 -11.26
CA VAL A 133 -6.47 13.00 -10.55
C VAL A 133 -5.80 11.65 -10.77
N CYS A 134 -6.56 10.54 -10.70
CA CYS A 134 -6.00 9.20 -10.96
C CYS A 134 -5.41 9.10 -12.38
N ILE A 135 -6.07 9.65 -13.39
CA ILE A 135 -5.57 9.67 -14.77
C ILE A 135 -4.32 10.54 -14.88
N ALA A 136 -4.33 11.74 -14.31
CA ALA A 136 -3.18 12.65 -14.35
C ALA A 136 -1.92 12.04 -13.69
N LEU A 137 -2.11 11.29 -12.59
CA LEU A 137 -1.02 10.55 -11.96
C LEU A 137 -0.44 9.46 -12.88
N ALA A 138 -1.29 8.79 -13.66
CA ALA A 138 -0.88 7.78 -14.62
C ALA A 138 -0.11 8.41 -15.81
N GLU A 139 -0.58 9.52 -16.34
CA GLU A 139 0.13 10.28 -17.38
C GLU A 139 1.50 10.75 -16.88
N GLY A 140 1.58 11.21 -15.65
CA GLY A 140 2.83 11.65 -15.01
C GLY A 140 3.91 10.56 -14.86
N ILE A 141 3.57 9.29 -15.09
CA ILE A 141 4.52 8.16 -15.16
C ILE A 141 4.62 7.56 -16.57
N GLY A 142 4.06 8.23 -17.58
CA GLY A 142 4.15 7.83 -18.99
C GLY A 142 3.13 6.77 -19.43
N LEU A 143 2.05 6.56 -18.66
CA LEU A 143 0.91 5.76 -19.11
C LEU A 143 -0.03 6.64 -19.95
N ALA A 144 -0.50 6.13 -21.09
CA ALA A 144 -1.50 6.82 -21.88
C ALA A 144 -2.85 6.86 -21.14
N ALA A 145 -3.46 8.04 -20.99
CA ALA A 145 -4.72 8.25 -20.26
C ALA A 145 -5.82 7.27 -20.69
N HIS A 146 -6.05 7.13 -22.01
CA HIS A 146 -7.10 6.26 -22.54
C HIS A 146 -6.87 4.78 -22.22
N LEU A 147 -5.60 4.32 -22.25
CA LEU A 147 -5.25 2.93 -21.94
C LEU A 147 -5.41 2.66 -20.43
N PHE A 148 -4.92 3.58 -19.59
CA PHE A 148 -5.08 3.47 -18.14
C PHE A 148 -6.55 3.45 -17.73
N TRP A 149 -7.36 4.37 -18.29
CA TRP A 149 -8.79 4.44 -18.01
C TRP A 149 -9.54 3.18 -18.47
N ALA A 150 -9.28 2.71 -19.69
CA ALA A 150 -9.87 1.48 -20.19
C ALA A 150 -9.52 0.29 -19.27
N THR A 151 -8.24 0.12 -18.91
CA THR A 151 -7.77 -0.94 -18.00
C THR A 151 -8.43 -0.84 -16.62
N LEU A 152 -8.61 0.38 -16.09
CA LEU A 152 -9.28 0.61 -14.81
C LEU A 152 -10.75 0.14 -14.85
N GLN A 153 -11.45 0.33 -15.96
CA GLN A 153 -12.85 -0.06 -16.11
C GLN A 153 -13.06 -1.55 -16.40
N GLU A 154 -12.02 -2.28 -16.77
CA GLU A 154 -12.14 -3.71 -17.08
C GLU A 154 -12.56 -4.53 -15.85
N PRO A 155 -13.49 -5.50 -15.99
CA PRO A 155 -13.85 -6.44 -14.92
C PRO A 155 -12.63 -7.24 -14.40
N GLU A 156 -11.61 -7.42 -15.25
CA GLU A 156 -10.36 -8.08 -14.87
C GLU A 156 -9.61 -7.32 -13.78
N THR A 157 -9.65 -5.99 -13.78
CA THR A 157 -9.03 -5.18 -12.72
C THR A 157 -9.67 -5.45 -11.36
N GLU A 158 -11.00 -5.60 -11.31
CA GLU A 158 -11.69 -5.99 -10.07
C GLU A 158 -11.32 -7.42 -9.64
N ARG A 159 -11.26 -8.36 -10.59
CA ARG A 159 -10.87 -9.75 -10.30
C ARG A 159 -9.45 -9.83 -9.73
N VAL A 160 -8.50 -9.12 -10.33
CA VAL A 160 -7.11 -9.05 -9.84
C VAL A 160 -7.04 -8.43 -8.44
N LEU A 161 -7.79 -7.35 -8.22
CA LEU A 161 -7.85 -6.68 -6.92
C LEU A 161 -8.43 -7.61 -5.83
N ALA A 162 -9.54 -8.28 -6.11
CA ALA A 162 -10.18 -9.22 -5.20
C ALA A 162 -9.26 -10.42 -4.90
N ALA A 163 -8.63 -11.00 -5.92
CA ALA A 163 -7.71 -12.12 -5.77
C ALA A 163 -6.50 -11.77 -4.89
N ALA A 164 -5.99 -10.52 -4.99
CA ALA A 164 -4.90 -10.06 -4.14
C ALA A 164 -5.32 -9.96 -2.66
N ALA A 165 -6.55 -9.50 -2.38
CA ALA A 165 -7.08 -9.45 -1.02
C ALA A 165 -7.32 -10.87 -0.46
N GLU A 166 -7.86 -11.79 -1.27
CA GLU A 166 -8.05 -13.20 -0.89
C GLU A 166 -6.72 -13.90 -0.60
N GLU A 167 -5.71 -13.67 -1.43
CA GLU A 167 -4.37 -14.21 -1.22
C GLU A 167 -3.76 -13.70 0.08
N ALA A 168 -3.77 -12.38 0.30
CA ALA A 168 -3.28 -11.79 1.53
C ALA A 168 -3.98 -12.38 2.76
N PHE A 169 -5.32 -12.48 2.73
CA PHE A 169 -6.12 -13.06 3.81
C PHE A 169 -5.78 -14.52 4.06
N ARG A 170 -5.69 -15.36 3.02
CA ARG A 170 -5.37 -16.80 3.12
C ARG A 170 -3.99 -17.03 3.75
N ARG A 171 -3.05 -16.11 3.52
CA ARG A 171 -1.70 -16.10 4.12
C ARG A 171 -1.65 -15.47 5.50
N GLY A 172 -2.78 -15.09 6.08
CA GLY A 172 -2.90 -14.57 7.44
C GLY A 172 -2.88 -13.05 7.59
N ALA A 173 -2.82 -12.27 6.49
CA ALA A 173 -2.91 -10.83 6.58
C ALA A 173 -4.28 -10.39 7.15
N PHE A 174 -4.26 -9.39 8.00
CA PHE A 174 -5.45 -8.85 8.66
C PHE A 174 -5.59 -7.34 8.53
N GLY A 175 -4.71 -6.70 7.80
CA GLY A 175 -4.69 -5.27 7.53
C GLY A 175 -3.57 -4.90 6.59
N VAL A 176 -3.37 -3.61 6.37
CA VAL A 176 -2.33 -3.05 5.49
C VAL A 176 -1.55 -1.94 6.22
N PRO A 177 -0.29 -1.72 5.88
CA PRO A 177 0.55 -2.51 4.97
C PRO A 177 0.88 -3.90 5.54
N THR A 178 0.97 -4.90 4.67
CA THR A 178 1.50 -6.22 5.01
C THR A 178 2.57 -6.63 3.99
N PHE A 179 3.65 -7.20 4.49
CA PHE A 179 4.75 -7.69 3.66
C PHE A 179 4.89 -9.19 3.85
N PHE A 180 5.27 -9.87 2.77
CA PHE A 180 5.70 -11.26 2.83
C PHE A 180 7.07 -11.43 2.20
N VAL A 181 7.90 -12.26 2.84
CA VAL A 181 9.15 -12.77 2.28
C VAL A 181 9.11 -14.29 2.47
N GLY A 182 8.87 -15.01 1.37
CA GLY A 182 8.47 -16.42 1.48
C GLY A 182 7.20 -16.53 2.32
N GLU A 183 7.25 -17.37 3.35
CA GLU A 183 6.12 -17.60 4.28
C GLU A 183 6.09 -16.61 5.46
N GLN A 184 7.11 -15.79 5.62
CA GLN A 184 7.19 -14.85 6.75
C GLN A 184 6.36 -13.60 6.48
N MET A 185 5.47 -13.28 7.42
CA MET A 185 4.60 -12.12 7.38
C MET A 185 5.07 -11.00 8.32
N PHE A 186 5.04 -9.76 7.84
CA PHE A 186 5.32 -8.55 8.60
C PHE A 186 4.17 -7.56 8.39
N TRP A 187 3.50 -7.14 9.44
CA TRP A 187 2.37 -6.22 9.36
C TRP A 187 2.69 -4.88 10.04
N GLY A 188 2.51 -3.80 9.30
CA GLY A 188 2.75 -2.41 9.74
C GLY A 188 4.03 -1.80 9.18
N ASN A 189 4.06 -0.48 9.04
CA ASN A 189 5.26 0.25 8.60
C ASN A 189 6.41 0.14 9.62
N ASP A 190 6.11 0.00 10.90
CA ASP A 190 7.07 -0.18 11.99
C ASP A 190 7.85 -1.50 11.86
N ARG A 191 7.33 -2.49 11.12
CA ARG A 191 8.00 -3.78 10.89
C ARG A 191 9.07 -3.72 9.81
N LEU A 192 9.21 -2.62 9.09
CA LEU A 192 10.25 -2.48 8.06
C LEU A 192 11.66 -2.65 8.63
N THR A 193 11.90 -2.24 9.87
CA THR A 193 13.21 -2.45 10.56
C THR A 193 13.49 -3.94 10.70
N ILE A 194 12.52 -4.75 11.12
CA ILE A 194 12.67 -6.20 11.28
C ILE A 194 12.76 -6.89 9.92
N LEU A 195 11.93 -6.46 8.96
CA LEU A 195 11.99 -6.96 7.58
C LEU A 195 13.39 -6.76 6.97
N LYS A 196 13.94 -5.55 7.10
CA LYS A 196 15.30 -5.24 6.65
C LYS A 196 16.36 -6.13 7.31
N HIS A 197 16.23 -6.39 8.60
CA HIS A 197 17.12 -7.30 9.33
C HIS A 197 17.05 -8.74 8.78
N VAL A 198 15.85 -9.23 8.48
CA VAL A 198 15.65 -10.56 7.89
C VAL A 198 16.26 -10.62 6.49
N LEU A 199 16.00 -9.62 5.65
CA LEU A 199 16.52 -9.56 4.29
C LEU A 199 18.05 -9.55 4.24
N LYS A 200 18.71 -8.82 5.14
CA LYS A 200 20.19 -8.81 5.25
C LYS A 200 20.78 -10.16 5.66
N LYS A 201 20.00 -11.01 6.29
CA LYS A 201 20.38 -12.36 6.69
C LYS A 201 19.78 -13.45 5.78
N TRP A 202 19.07 -13.04 4.71
CA TRP A 202 18.48 -13.98 3.80
C TRP A 202 19.54 -14.87 3.19
N PRO A 203 19.45 -16.20 3.35
CA PRO A 203 20.49 -17.09 2.86
C PRO A 203 20.59 -16.97 1.34
N SER A 204 21.77 -16.66 0.89
CA SER A 204 22.16 -16.89 -0.50
C SER A 204 22.13 -18.41 -0.71
N ARG A 205 21.05 -18.95 -1.29
CA ARG A 205 20.93 -20.38 -1.64
C ARG A 205 21.41 -20.62 -3.05
#